data_4fd9cac38b85aaf7dd7cf0ff34b7eca6
#
_entry.id   4fd9cac38b85aaf7dd7cf0ff34b7eca6
#
_cell.length_a   1.000
_cell.length_b   1.000
_cell.length_c   1.000
_cell.angle_alpha   90.00
_cell.angle_beta   90.00
_cell.angle_gamma   90.00
#
_symmetry.space_group_name_H-M   'P 1'
#
loop_
_entity.id
_entity.type
_entity.pdbx_description
1 polymer ?
#
loop_
_entity_poly.entity_id
_entity_poly.type
_entity_poly.pdbx_seq_one_letter_code
_entity_poly.pdbx_strand_id
1 'polypeptide(L)'
;MNKNLFISCKENLLIILSITCFNISCQETNNYKKEKAPIKTQIIDNEVSFLFMGDFMQHGPQIKAAKDSIGNYNYKHYFDYTSSLINSVDFAIANLEVTLAGKPYSGYPRFCAPDEYAVAIQNAGFDILTTSNNHSNDRGSDGLVRTINVLDSLKFMHLGTYKDSIERRDNYPLIIEKRGIKVVLLNYTYGTNGLDTKHPNIVNMIDEDIILQDIQISKERNVDKIIVITHWGSEYLSFPDKYQKKWGEWLLSNGADIVIGGHPHWVQPAEYRKDSLNNEKLIIWSLGNIISNQRREHTDGGSSLQFSLYRDSTGEVKFKNIGCHLHWVWLHNKDNLKRYQILPISKSEKIILEMDEKSKKELNKFIDNERLLYLENNINIPEFQYNVKSDSYYLE
;
A
#
# COMPACT_ATOMS: atom_id res chain seq x y z
N MET A 1 -7.48 -41.58 52.81
CA MET A 1 -8.26 -42.82 52.56
C MET A 1 -8.40 -42.93 51.05
N ASN A 2 -7.59 -43.80 50.44
CA ASN A 2 -7.95 -45.03 49.74
C ASN A 2 -8.90 -44.82 48.54
N LYS A 3 -8.66 -45.34 47.34
CA LYS A 3 -7.73 -46.35 46.78
C LYS A 3 -7.74 -46.24 45.25
N ASN A 4 -6.60 -46.62 44.68
CA ASN A 4 -6.36 -47.01 43.29
C ASN A 4 -7.38 -48.05 42.77
N LEU A 5 -7.56 -48.06 41.40
CA LEU A 5 -7.38 -49.33 40.68
C LEU A 5 -7.06 -49.13 39.21
N PHE A 6 -5.93 -49.66 38.79
CA PHE A 6 -5.55 -50.05 37.42
C PHE A 6 -6.37 -51.25 36.98
N ILE A 7 -6.68 -51.37 35.67
CA ILE A 7 -6.65 -52.67 34.98
C ILE A 7 -6.35 -52.41 33.48
N SER A 8 -5.33 -53.13 33.03
CA SER A 8 -4.84 -53.36 31.65
C SER A 8 -5.54 -54.61 31.07
N CYS A 9 -5.66 -54.71 29.76
CA CYS A 9 -5.38 -55.91 28.90
C CYS A 9 -5.88 -55.64 27.48
N LYS A 10 -4.98 -55.65 26.50
CA LYS A 10 -4.47 -56.69 25.58
C LYS A 10 -5.42 -57.13 24.47
N GLU A 11 -4.95 -56.87 23.27
CA GLU A 11 -4.88 -57.66 22.02
C GLU A 11 -6.08 -58.55 21.63
N ASN A 12 -6.52 -58.37 20.36
CA ASN A 12 -6.46 -59.47 19.41
C ASN A 12 -6.66 -59.03 17.95
N LEU A 13 -5.81 -59.58 17.15
CA LEU A 13 -5.67 -59.56 15.69
C LEU A 13 -6.72 -60.49 15.05
N LEU A 14 -7.42 -60.06 14.01
CA LEU A 14 -8.07 -60.98 13.07
C LEU A 14 -7.99 -60.48 11.65
N ILE A 15 -7.22 -61.22 10.87
CA ILE A 15 -7.11 -61.16 9.42
C ILE A 15 -8.31 -61.91 8.82
N ILE A 16 -9.04 -61.32 7.88
CA ILE A 16 -9.88 -62.08 6.95
C ILE A 16 -9.63 -61.52 5.52
N LEU A 17 -9.07 -62.41 4.68
CA LEU A 17 -9.01 -62.35 3.23
C LEU A 17 -10.36 -62.80 2.64
N SER A 18 -10.86 -62.10 1.62
CA SER A 18 -11.61 -62.73 0.52
C SER A 18 -11.88 -61.70 -0.59
N ILE A 19 -11.19 -61.84 -1.70
CA ILE A 19 -11.66 -62.36 -3.01
C ILE A 19 -12.45 -61.35 -3.85
N THR A 20 -11.78 -61.02 -4.89
CA THR A 20 -12.07 -60.37 -6.19
C THR A 20 -13.46 -60.57 -6.78
N CYS A 21 -14.01 -59.46 -7.34
CA CYS A 21 -14.82 -59.52 -8.55
C CYS A 21 -14.41 -58.36 -9.49
N PHE A 22 -13.91 -58.71 -10.65
CA PHE A 22 -13.65 -57.84 -11.77
C PHE A 22 -14.97 -57.37 -12.37
N ASN A 23 -15.17 -56.06 -12.44
CA ASN A 23 -16.11 -55.46 -13.37
C ASN A 23 -15.35 -54.48 -14.27
N ILE A 24 -15.20 -54.87 -15.55
CA ILE A 24 -14.69 -54.03 -16.61
C ILE A 24 -15.77 -53.04 -17.01
N SER A 25 -15.60 -51.79 -16.67
CA SER A 25 -16.40 -50.68 -17.23
C SER A 25 -15.49 -49.84 -18.10
N CYS A 26 -15.84 -49.71 -19.36
CA CYS A 26 -15.19 -48.79 -20.32
C CYS A 26 -15.23 -47.37 -19.74
N GLN A 27 -14.08 -46.80 -19.50
CA GLN A 27 -13.95 -45.36 -19.27
C GLN A 27 -13.51 -44.68 -20.58
N GLU A 28 -14.39 -43.82 -21.08
CA GLU A 28 -14.04 -42.81 -22.07
C GLU A 28 -12.93 -41.91 -21.51
N THR A 29 -11.82 -41.86 -22.22
CA THR A 29 -10.68 -40.99 -21.89
C THR A 29 -11.01 -39.55 -22.25
N ASN A 30 -11.54 -38.79 -21.30
CA ASN A 30 -11.60 -37.34 -21.35
C ASN A 30 -10.18 -36.77 -21.16
N ASN A 31 -9.54 -36.42 -22.28
CA ASN A 31 -8.30 -35.66 -22.31
C ASN A 31 -8.52 -34.23 -21.80
N TYR A 32 -8.59 -34.04 -20.49
CA TYR A 32 -8.37 -32.72 -19.90
C TYR A 32 -6.91 -32.36 -20.05
N LYS A 33 -6.60 -31.44 -20.97
CA LYS A 33 -5.32 -30.73 -20.98
C LYS A 33 -5.15 -30.06 -19.62
N LYS A 34 -4.22 -30.56 -18.82
CA LYS A 34 -3.73 -29.82 -17.63
C LYS A 34 -3.20 -28.48 -18.14
N GLU A 35 -3.96 -27.42 -17.88
CA GLU A 35 -3.41 -26.07 -17.97
C GLU A 35 -2.20 -26.00 -17.04
N LYS A 36 -1.06 -25.63 -17.59
CA LYS A 36 0.13 -25.37 -16.81
C LYS A 36 -0.18 -24.23 -15.85
N ALA A 37 -0.02 -24.48 -14.56
CA ALA A 37 -0.06 -23.43 -13.55
C ALA A 37 0.85 -22.26 -14.00
N PRO A 38 0.45 -21.00 -13.73
CA PRO A 38 1.23 -19.84 -14.10
C PRO A 38 2.65 -20.00 -13.55
N ILE A 39 3.63 -19.74 -14.41
CA ILE A 39 5.04 -19.76 -14.04
C ILE A 39 5.20 -18.72 -12.94
N LYS A 40 5.30 -19.15 -11.69
CA LYS A 40 5.82 -18.31 -10.61
C LYS A 40 7.18 -17.83 -11.09
N THR A 41 7.31 -16.53 -11.33
CA THR A 41 8.61 -15.89 -11.52
C THR A 41 9.51 -16.41 -10.41
N GLN A 42 10.65 -17.01 -10.75
CA GLN A 42 11.61 -17.45 -9.74
C GLN A 42 11.99 -16.22 -8.93
N ILE A 43 11.48 -16.15 -7.68
CA ILE A 43 11.89 -15.12 -6.74
C ILE A 43 13.36 -15.41 -6.45
N ILE A 44 14.24 -14.53 -6.90
CA ILE A 44 15.67 -14.60 -6.58
C ILE A 44 15.75 -14.50 -5.05
N ASP A 45 16.35 -15.48 -4.39
CA ASP A 45 16.39 -15.60 -2.91
C ASP A 45 16.99 -14.41 -2.14
N ASN A 46 17.54 -13.42 -2.87
CA ASN A 46 18.19 -12.22 -2.33
C ASN A 46 17.54 -10.89 -2.75
N GLU A 47 16.29 -10.91 -3.23
CA GLU A 47 15.56 -9.71 -3.68
C GLU A 47 14.28 -9.51 -2.88
N VAL A 48 13.99 -8.27 -2.48
CA VAL A 48 12.76 -7.86 -1.78
C VAL A 48 12.11 -6.72 -2.54
N SER A 49 10.83 -6.88 -2.89
CA SER A 49 10.06 -5.94 -3.70
C SER A 49 9.08 -5.12 -2.86
N PHE A 50 8.91 -3.86 -3.25
CA PHE A 50 8.08 -2.88 -2.57
C PHE A 50 7.15 -2.19 -3.56
N LEU A 51 5.91 -1.92 -3.10
CA LEU A 51 4.93 -1.08 -3.79
C LEU A 51 4.41 -0.03 -2.82
N PHE A 52 4.70 1.25 -3.09
CA PHE A 52 4.15 2.38 -2.34
C PHE A 52 3.01 2.99 -3.13
N MET A 53 1.82 3.05 -2.53
CA MET A 53 0.64 3.68 -3.10
C MET A 53 0.29 4.95 -2.31
N GLY A 54 -0.25 5.97 -2.99
CA GLY A 54 -0.53 7.29 -2.41
C GLY A 54 -1.72 7.32 -1.45
N ASP A 55 -2.51 8.38 -1.53
CA ASP A 55 -3.50 8.74 -0.51
C ASP A 55 -4.79 7.92 -0.64
N PHE A 56 -5.17 7.24 0.45
CA PHE A 56 -6.39 6.45 0.59
C PHE A 56 -7.42 7.22 1.43
N MET A 57 -8.35 7.89 0.74
CA MET A 57 -9.36 8.76 1.34
C MET A 57 -10.76 8.15 1.30
N GLN A 58 -11.66 8.63 2.19
CA GLN A 58 -13.08 8.28 2.20
C GLN A 58 -13.97 9.51 2.32
N HIS A 59 -14.41 10.04 1.19
CA HIS A 59 -15.39 11.12 1.14
C HIS A 59 -16.83 10.62 1.39
N GLY A 60 -17.72 11.51 1.77
CA GLY A 60 -19.12 11.18 2.02
C GLY A 60 -19.82 10.40 0.90
N PRO A 61 -19.64 10.76 -0.39
CA PRO A 61 -20.18 9.97 -1.51
C PRO A 61 -19.66 8.54 -1.60
N GLN A 62 -18.38 8.30 -1.24
CA GLN A 62 -17.78 6.96 -1.20
C GLN A 62 -18.38 6.12 -0.08
N ILE A 63 -18.51 6.70 1.14
CA ILE A 63 -19.17 6.05 2.29
C ILE A 63 -20.61 5.67 1.94
N LYS A 64 -21.33 6.61 1.29
CA LYS A 64 -22.71 6.34 0.84
C LYS A 64 -22.78 5.23 -0.22
N ALA A 65 -21.85 5.20 -1.15
CA ALA A 65 -21.81 4.20 -2.23
C ALA A 65 -21.47 2.79 -1.70
N ALA A 66 -20.66 2.70 -0.64
CA ALA A 66 -20.30 1.43 -0.02
C ALA A 66 -21.40 0.85 0.89
N LYS A 67 -22.39 1.66 1.30
CA LYS A 67 -23.46 1.26 2.22
C LYS A 67 -24.56 0.48 1.50
N ASP A 68 -24.87 -0.73 2.00
CA ASP A 68 -25.97 -1.55 1.52
C ASP A 68 -27.33 -1.13 2.14
N SER A 69 -28.41 -1.78 1.72
CA SER A 69 -29.79 -1.49 2.16
C SER A 69 -30.06 -1.79 3.64
N ILE A 70 -29.25 -2.64 4.27
CA ILE A 70 -29.37 -3.02 5.68
C ILE A 70 -28.35 -2.32 6.58
N GLY A 71 -27.49 -1.46 6.01
CA GLY A 71 -26.60 -0.58 6.74
C GLY A 71 -25.17 -1.05 6.89
N ASN A 72 -24.76 -2.16 6.28
CA ASN A 72 -23.37 -2.62 6.20
C ASN A 72 -22.60 -1.88 5.12
N TYR A 73 -21.28 -1.95 5.19
CA TYR A 73 -20.38 -1.31 4.23
C TYR A 73 -19.55 -2.36 3.50
N ASN A 74 -19.40 -2.18 2.18
CA ASN A 74 -18.61 -3.08 1.33
C ASN A 74 -17.74 -2.28 0.35
N TYR A 75 -16.42 -2.39 0.52
CA TYR A 75 -15.42 -1.72 -0.29
C TYR A 75 -14.62 -2.67 -1.18
N LYS A 76 -14.97 -3.97 -1.20
CA LYS A 76 -14.19 -5.00 -1.90
C LYS A 76 -13.92 -4.65 -3.37
N HIS A 77 -14.92 -4.10 -4.06
CA HIS A 77 -14.83 -3.76 -5.48
C HIS A 77 -13.84 -2.62 -5.81
N TYR A 78 -13.34 -1.87 -4.80
CA TYR A 78 -12.33 -0.84 -5.03
C TYR A 78 -11.06 -1.43 -5.66
N PHE A 79 -10.71 -2.67 -5.32
CA PHE A 79 -9.46 -3.32 -5.66
C PHE A 79 -9.56 -4.39 -6.75
N ASP A 80 -10.69 -4.52 -7.44
CA ASP A 80 -10.94 -5.57 -8.45
C ASP A 80 -9.85 -5.62 -9.54
N TYR A 81 -9.28 -4.47 -9.90
CA TYR A 81 -8.26 -4.36 -10.95
C TYR A 81 -6.83 -4.24 -10.44
N THR A 82 -6.64 -3.97 -9.14
CA THR A 82 -5.32 -3.71 -8.54
C THR A 82 -4.80 -4.85 -7.68
N SER A 83 -5.65 -5.80 -7.25
CA SER A 83 -5.24 -6.88 -6.35
C SER A 83 -4.07 -7.71 -6.90
N SER A 84 -4.00 -7.96 -8.20
CA SER A 84 -2.87 -8.69 -8.80
C SER A 84 -1.55 -7.92 -8.67
N LEU A 85 -1.57 -6.59 -8.82
CA LEU A 85 -0.41 -5.72 -8.62
C LEU A 85 0.01 -5.71 -7.15
N ILE A 86 -0.93 -5.48 -6.24
CA ILE A 86 -0.66 -5.41 -4.79
C ILE A 86 -0.04 -6.73 -4.30
N ASN A 87 -0.58 -7.88 -4.74
CA ASN A 87 -0.09 -9.20 -4.33
C ASN A 87 1.15 -9.68 -5.12
N SER A 88 1.68 -8.88 -6.07
CA SER A 88 2.89 -9.22 -6.83
C SER A 88 4.19 -8.85 -6.14
N VAL A 89 4.12 -8.08 -5.04
CA VAL A 89 5.28 -7.59 -4.29
C VAL A 89 5.38 -8.22 -2.91
N ASP A 90 6.54 -8.07 -2.28
CA ASP A 90 6.78 -8.57 -0.91
C ASP A 90 6.17 -7.68 0.17
N PHE A 91 6.10 -6.36 -0.08
CA PHE A 91 5.50 -5.38 0.81
C PHE A 91 4.73 -4.34 0.01
N ALA A 92 3.44 -4.23 0.27
CA ALA A 92 2.56 -3.18 -0.24
C ALA A 92 2.22 -2.18 0.87
N ILE A 93 2.50 -0.90 0.62
CA ILE A 93 2.40 0.19 1.58
C ILE A 93 1.46 1.27 1.04
N ALA A 94 0.57 1.82 1.89
CA ALA A 94 -0.34 2.91 1.54
C ALA A 94 -0.48 3.95 2.64
N ASN A 95 -0.83 5.19 2.28
CA ASN A 95 -1.18 6.24 3.23
C ASN A 95 -2.67 6.17 3.57
N LEU A 96 -3.01 5.84 4.82
CA LEU A 96 -4.38 5.86 5.34
C LEU A 96 -4.74 7.30 5.76
N GLU A 97 -5.32 8.07 4.85
CA GLU A 97 -5.65 9.48 5.07
C GLU A 97 -7.09 9.66 5.57
N VAL A 98 -7.45 8.89 6.56
CA VAL A 98 -8.73 8.95 7.28
C VAL A 98 -8.57 8.39 8.69
N THR A 99 -9.47 8.78 9.61
CA THR A 99 -9.58 8.09 10.89
C THR A 99 -10.58 6.93 10.83
N LEU A 100 -10.40 5.93 11.69
CA LEU A 100 -11.32 4.81 11.94
C LEU A 100 -11.94 4.98 13.35
N ALA A 101 -12.57 6.15 13.58
CA ALA A 101 -13.02 6.57 14.90
C ALA A 101 -14.40 6.03 15.30
N GLY A 102 -15.04 5.21 14.45
CA GLY A 102 -16.39 4.72 14.66
C GLY A 102 -17.46 5.75 14.25
N LYS A 103 -18.72 5.40 14.47
CA LYS A 103 -19.85 6.28 14.11
C LYS A 103 -19.88 7.55 14.95
N PRO A 104 -20.33 8.69 14.41
CA PRO A 104 -20.84 8.87 13.04
C PRO A 104 -19.70 9.00 12.01
N TYR A 105 -19.88 8.31 10.86
CA TYR A 105 -18.92 8.39 9.75
C TYR A 105 -19.10 9.70 8.97
N SER A 106 -17.99 10.23 8.41
CA SER A 106 -17.99 11.48 7.65
C SER A 106 -16.86 11.54 6.62
N GLY A 107 -17.11 12.31 5.57
CA GLY A 107 -16.06 12.79 4.66
C GLY A 107 -15.47 14.12 5.09
N TYR A 108 -14.97 14.89 4.09
CA TYR A 108 -14.44 16.23 4.29
C TYR A 108 -15.40 17.12 5.10
N PRO A 109 -14.90 18.00 6.00
CA PRO A 109 -13.48 18.26 6.29
C PRO A 109 -12.84 17.37 7.35
N ARG A 110 -13.59 16.54 8.05
CA ARG A 110 -13.10 15.65 9.12
C ARG A 110 -13.46 14.21 8.79
N PHE A 111 -12.49 13.51 8.22
CA PHE A 111 -12.71 12.15 7.73
C PHE A 111 -12.84 11.13 8.86
N CYS A 112 -13.84 10.28 8.72
CA CYS A 112 -14.03 9.11 9.56
C CYS A 112 -14.66 8.00 8.74
N ALA A 113 -13.91 6.98 8.42
CA ALA A 113 -14.35 5.85 7.62
C ALA A 113 -14.92 4.72 8.49
N PRO A 114 -15.81 3.86 7.92
CA PRO A 114 -16.15 2.56 8.50
C PRO A 114 -14.92 1.64 8.57
N ASP A 115 -14.86 0.79 9.59
CA ASP A 115 -13.74 -0.17 9.77
C ASP A 115 -13.62 -1.14 8.58
N GLU A 116 -14.74 -1.44 7.91
CA GLU A 116 -14.80 -2.27 6.70
C GLU A 116 -13.95 -1.72 5.55
N TYR A 117 -13.59 -0.41 5.59
CA TYR A 117 -12.64 0.16 4.65
C TYR A 117 -11.23 -0.38 4.89
N ALA A 118 -10.76 -0.40 6.14
CA ALA A 118 -9.47 -0.99 6.48
C ALA A 118 -9.47 -2.51 6.22
N VAL A 119 -10.58 -3.21 6.49
CA VAL A 119 -10.74 -4.63 6.14
C VAL A 119 -10.60 -4.87 4.64
N ALA A 120 -11.16 -3.99 3.81
CA ALA A 120 -11.02 -4.12 2.35
C ALA A 120 -9.58 -3.86 1.87
N ILE A 121 -8.87 -2.90 2.48
CA ILE A 121 -7.44 -2.64 2.21
C ILE A 121 -6.61 -3.88 2.57
N GLN A 122 -6.85 -4.49 3.75
CA GLN A 122 -6.18 -5.72 4.16
C GLN A 122 -6.44 -6.88 3.18
N ASN A 123 -7.69 -7.10 2.82
CA ASN A 123 -8.08 -8.17 1.89
C ASN A 123 -7.53 -7.95 0.47
N ALA A 124 -7.20 -6.73 0.09
CA ALA A 124 -6.52 -6.44 -1.17
C ALA A 124 -5.05 -6.88 -1.17
N GLY A 125 -4.43 -7.06 0.01
CA GLY A 125 -3.07 -7.54 0.17
C GLY A 125 -2.07 -6.50 0.68
N PHE A 126 -2.53 -5.36 1.23
CA PHE A 126 -1.63 -4.38 1.85
C PHE A 126 -1.09 -4.89 3.18
N ASP A 127 0.19 -4.63 3.42
CA ASP A 127 0.93 -5.06 4.61
C ASP A 127 1.10 -3.93 5.63
N ILE A 128 1.35 -2.70 5.14
CA ILE A 128 1.76 -1.56 5.96
C ILE A 128 0.91 -0.33 5.64
N LEU A 129 0.44 0.35 6.69
CA LEU A 129 -0.27 1.62 6.55
C LEU A 129 0.48 2.74 7.25
N THR A 130 0.72 3.85 6.54
CA THR A 130 1.20 5.09 7.16
C THR A 130 0.00 5.90 7.65
N THR A 131 0.14 6.50 8.82
CA THR A 131 -0.96 7.19 9.52
C THR A 131 -0.63 8.62 9.90
N SER A 132 0.63 9.08 9.72
CA SER A 132 0.99 10.47 9.92
C SER A 132 0.69 11.29 8.67
N ASN A 133 -0.45 11.98 8.69
CA ASN A 133 -0.95 12.87 7.65
C ASN A 133 -1.77 14.00 8.28
N ASN A 134 -2.24 14.96 7.47
CA ASN A 134 -3.00 16.10 7.98
C ASN A 134 -4.37 15.74 8.57
N HIS A 135 -4.89 14.53 8.30
CA HIS A 135 -6.16 14.01 8.82
C HIS A 135 -6.02 13.07 10.04
N SER A 136 -4.80 12.88 10.55
CA SER A 136 -4.54 12.00 11.72
C SER A 136 -5.38 12.36 12.96
N ASN A 137 -5.67 13.64 13.17
CA ASN A 137 -6.40 14.18 14.33
C ASN A 137 -7.86 14.55 14.05
N ASP A 138 -8.45 14.19 12.93
CA ASP A 138 -9.80 14.59 12.52
C ASP A 138 -10.88 14.27 13.56
N ARG A 139 -10.65 13.27 14.38
CA ARG A 139 -11.55 12.84 15.47
C ARG A 139 -10.92 12.93 16.86
N GLY A 140 -9.86 13.76 16.99
CA GLY A 140 -9.17 13.98 18.26
C GLY A 140 -8.48 12.73 18.80
N SER A 141 -8.10 12.78 20.08
CA SER A 141 -7.39 11.68 20.76
C SER A 141 -8.12 10.35 20.71
N ASP A 142 -9.43 10.33 20.98
CA ASP A 142 -10.19 9.09 20.96
C ASP A 142 -10.23 8.46 19.58
N GLY A 143 -10.34 9.32 18.54
CA GLY A 143 -10.32 8.88 17.15
C GLY A 143 -8.96 8.33 16.73
N LEU A 144 -7.87 8.98 17.12
CA LEU A 144 -6.51 8.54 16.87
C LEU A 144 -6.26 7.18 17.54
N VAL A 145 -6.53 7.07 18.84
CA VAL A 145 -6.35 5.82 19.61
C VAL A 145 -7.20 4.69 19.04
N ARG A 146 -8.46 4.98 18.68
CA ARG A 146 -9.33 3.96 18.06
C ARG A 146 -8.81 3.52 16.70
N THR A 147 -8.30 4.43 15.88
CA THR A 147 -7.71 4.08 14.59
C THR A 147 -6.54 3.10 14.77
N ILE A 148 -5.62 3.38 15.69
CA ILE A 148 -4.53 2.47 16.05
C ILE A 148 -5.08 1.10 16.48
N ASN A 149 -6.04 1.05 17.40
CA ASN A 149 -6.63 -0.20 17.88
C ASN A 149 -7.30 -1.03 16.78
N VAL A 150 -7.93 -0.39 15.79
CA VAL A 150 -8.49 -1.08 14.62
C VAL A 150 -7.38 -1.69 13.77
N LEU A 151 -6.32 -0.94 13.50
CA LEU A 151 -5.18 -1.44 12.71
C LEU A 151 -4.47 -2.59 13.43
N ASP A 152 -4.27 -2.49 14.75
CA ASP A 152 -3.74 -3.57 15.60
C ASP A 152 -4.62 -4.83 15.53
N SER A 153 -5.94 -4.68 15.63
CA SER A 153 -6.91 -5.80 15.58
C SER A 153 -6.89 -6.51 14.23
N LEU A 154 -6.64 -5.77 13.16
CA LEU A 154 -6.47 -6.27 11.80
C LEU A 154 -5.03 -6.76 11.53
N LYS A 155 -4.11 -6.63 12.52
CA LYS A 155 -2.70 -7.02 12.39
C LYS A 155 -1.95 -6.31 11.26
N PHE A 156 -2.32 -5.08 10.94
CA PHE A 156 -1.51 -4.24 10.10
C PHE A 156 -0.22 -3.84 10.81
N MET A 157 0.90 -3.86 10.09
CA MET A 157 2.00 -3.01 10.46
C MET A 157 1.60 -1.56 10.15
N HIS A 158 1.76 -0.65 11.10
CA HIS A 158 1.45 0.77 10.88
C HIS A 158 2.46 1.67 11.57
N LEU A 159 2.61 2.88 11.08
CA LEU A 159 3.55 3.85 11.61
C LEU A 159 3.08 5.28 11.36
N GLY A 160 3.53 6.19 12.25
CA GLY A 160 3.26 7.63 12.13
C GLY A 160 2.45 8.21 13.28
N THR A 161 1.51 7.45 13.86
CA THR A 161 0.70 7.85 15.01
C THR A 161 0.81 6.83 16.14
N TYR A 162 0.80 7.29 17.41
CA TYR A 162 0.98 6.45 18.60
C TYR A 162 0.11 6.94 19.74
N LYS A 163 -0.30 6.00 20.59
CA LYS A 163 -1.10 6.27 21.81
C LYS A 163 -0.30 7.08 22.84
N ASP A 164 1.02 6.82 22.90
CA ASP A 164 1.95 7.52 23.79
C ASP A 164 3.41 7.33 23.35
N SER A 165 4.33 7.90 24.14
CA SER A 165 5.78 7.82 23.90
C SER A 165 6.35 6.43 24.12
N ILE A 166 5.70 5.58 24.91
CA ILE A 166 6.13 4.19 25.14
C ILE A 166 5.84 3.38 23.90
N GLU A 167 4.60 3.45 23.37
CA GLU A 167 4.23 2.76 22.13
C GLU A 167 5.10 3.22 20.95
N ARG A 168 5.37 4.55 20.83
CA ARG A 168 6.28 5.06 19.80
C ARG A 168 7.68 4.47 19.94
N ARG A 169 8.29 4.51 21.13
CA ARG A 169 9.63 3.96 21.37
C ARG A 169 9.73 2.48 21.02
N ASP A 170 8.69 1.70 21.36
CA ASP A 170 8.71 0.26 21.23
C ASP A 170 8.43 -0.21 19.77
N ASN A 171 7.70 0.59 18.98
CA ASN A 171 7.27 0.24 17.62
C ASN A 171 7.90 1.13 16.51
N TYR A 172 8.73 2.11 16.86
CA TYR A 172 9.30 3.03 15.90
C TYR A 172 10.80 3.28 16.17
N PRO A 173 11.63 3.39 15.15
CA PRO A 173 11.38 3.24 13.72
C PRO A 173 10.87 1.84 13.33
N LEU A 174 9.95 1.76 12.33
CA LEU A 174 9.44 0.47 11.86
C LEU A 174 10.50 -0.24 11.01
N ILE A 175 11.01 -1.36 11.50
CA ILE A 175 12.01 -2.16 10.80
C ILE A 175 11.34 -3.40 10.25
N ILE A 176 11.56 -3.65 8.96
CA ILE A 176 11.17 -4.87 8.27
C ILE A 176 12.42 -5.58 7.75
N GLU A 177 12.41 -6.91 7.84
CA GLU A 177 13.50 -7.73 7.33
C GLU A 177 12.96 -8.91 6.55
N LYS A 178 13.45 -9.10 5.34
CA LYS A 178 13.09 -10.23 4.49
C LYS A 178 14.29 -10.62 3.63
N ARG A 179 14.56 -11.92 3.52
CA ARG A 179 15.68 -12.48 2.72
C ARG A 179 17.03 -11.82 3.02
N GLY A 180 17.28 -11.46 4.28
CA GLY A 180 18.53 -10.83 4.72
C GLY A 180 18.69 -9.36 4.29
N ILE A 181 17.64 -8.72 3.77
CA ILE A 181 17.58 -7.27 3.52
C ILE A 181 16.74 -6.63 4.61
N LYS A 182 17.34 -5.70 5.33
CA LYS A 182 16.75 -4.97 6.46
C LYS A 182 16.49 -3.53 6.07
N VAL A 183 15.23 -3.12 6.07
CA VAL A 183 14.78 -1.78 5.70
C VAL A 183 14.05 -1.13 6.87
N VAL A 184 14.28 0.15 7.08
CA VAL A 184 13.51 0.94 8.04
C VAL A 184 12.56 1.87 7.30
N LEU A 185 11.34 2.01 7.84
CA LEU A 185 10.34 2.98 7.38
C LEU A 185 10.14 4.03 8.47
N LEU A 186 10.20 5.30 8.05
CA LEU A 186 9.90 6.48 8.85
C LEU A 186 8.74 7.23 8.20
N ASN A 187 7.80 7.78 9.00
CA ASN A 187 6.65 8.51 8.47
C ASN A 187 6.39 9.79 9.26
N TYR A 188 6.24 10.92 8.54
CA TYR A 188 6.05 12.24 9.11
C TYR A 188 5.07 13.09 8.30
N THR A 189 4.39 14.05 8.97
CA THR A 189 3.50 15.02 8.33
C THR A 189 3.91 16.46 8.63
N TYR A 190 3.55 17.39 7.74
CA TYR A 190 3.74 18.82 7.93
C TYR A 190 2.80 19.43 8.97
N GLY A 191 1.68 18.77 9.24
CA GLY A 191 0.65 19.31 10.13
C GLY A 191 -0.57 18.39 10.26
N THR A 192 -1.52 18.85 11.07
CA THR A 192 -2.77 18.15 11.37
C THR A 192 -3.99 19.08 11.20
N ASN A 193 -4.01 19.87 10.12
CA ASN A 193 -5.09 20.83 9.78
C ASN A 193 -5.47 21.76 10.96
N GLY A 194 -4.48 22.17 11.76
CA GLY A 194 -4.69 23.04 12.93
C GLY A 194 -5.36 22.34 14.12
N LEU A 195 -5.46 21.01 14.10
CA LEU A 195 -5.96 20.21 15.21
C LEU A 195 -4.80 19.72 16.05
N ASP A 196 -4.66 20.22 17.27
CA ASP A 196 -3.57 19.84 18.18
C ASP A 196 -3.61 18.36 18.54
N THR A 197 -2.46 17.72 18.50
CA THR A 197 -2.28 16.38 19.07
C THR A 197 -2.16 16.51 20.58
N LYS A 198 -3.16 16.01 21.31
CA LYS A 198 -3.19 16.09 22.76
C LYS A 198 -2.33 15.00 23.40
N HIS A 199 -1.49 15.40 24.37
CA HIS A 199 -0.78 14.44 25.21
C HIS A 199 -1.75 13.43 25.84
N PRO A 200 -1.41 12.10 25.92
CA PRO A 200 -0.10 11.52 25.60
C PRO A 200 0.10 11.11 24.13
N ASN A 201 -0.91 11.33 23.25
CA ASN A 201 -0.84 10.88 21.86
C ASN A 201 0.27 11.57 21.07
N ILE A 202 0.77 10.91 20.05
CA ILE A 202 1.83 11.41 19.18
C ILE A 202 1.39 11.22 17.72
N VAL A 203 1.57 12.28 16.95
CA VAL A 203 1.63 12.27 15.49
C VAL A 203 3.06 12.71 15.12
N ASN A 204 3.77 11.91 14.35
CA ASN A 204 5.12 12.26 13.93
C ASN A 204 5.09 13.47 12.98
N MET A 205 5.58 14.60 13.44
CA MET A 205 5.68 15.83 12.67
C MET A 205 7.02 15.90 11.94
N ILE A 206 7.06 16.62 10.81
CA ILE A 206 8.32 16.98 10.15
C ILE A 206 9.05 17.97 11.06
N ASP A 207 10.06 17.47 11.76
CA ASP A 207 10.91 18.19 12.70
C ASP A 207 12.34 17.68 12.56
N GLU A 208 13.29 18.63 12.50
CA GLU A 208 14.70 18.34 12.19
C GLU A 208 15.33 17.45 13.24
N ASP A 209 15.16 17.79 14.51
CA ASP A 209 15.79 17.08 15.62
C ASP A 209 15.22 15.67 15.79
N ILE A 210 13.90 15.54 15.68
CA ILE A 210 13.20 14.24 15.76
C ILE A 210 13.64 13.32 14.62
N ILE A 211 13.67 13.83 13.38
CA ILE A 211 14.05 13.04 12.21
C ILE A 211 15.51 12.60 12.30
N LEU A 212 16.44 13.49 12.71
CA LEU A 212 17.84 13.13 12.87
C LEU A 212 18.03 12.05 13.95
N GLN A 213 17.31 12.15 15.06
CA GLN A 213 17.34 11.13 16.11
C GLN A 213 16.84 9.77 15.58
N ASP A 214 15.71 9.74 14.86
CA ASP A 214 15.13 8.51 14.31
C ASP A 214 16.05 7.88 13.24
N ILE A 215 16.69 8.69 12.40
CA ILE A 215 17.72 8.24 11.43
C ILE A 215 18.93 7.66 12.15
N GLN A 216 19.39 8.31 13.22
CA GLN A 216 20.52 7.81 14.00
C GLN A 216 20.21 6.47 14.66
N ILE A 217 19.04 6.33 15.29
CA ILE A 217 18.55 5.06 15.86
C ILE A 217 18.49 3.98 14.78
N SER A 218 18.05 4.34 13.56
CA SER A 218 17.98 3.42 12.42
C SER A 218 19.35 2.90 12.01
N LYS A 219 20.35 3.79 11.92
CA LYS A 219 21.74 3.42 11.59
C LYS A 219 22.36 2.49 12.63
N GLU A 220 22.08 2.73 13.92
CA GLU A 220 22.57 1.89 15.02
C GLU A 220 22.02 0.45 14.97
N ARG A 221 20.88 0.25 14.28
CA ARG A 221 20.26 -1.07 14.08
C ARG A 221 20.77 -1.81 12.83
N ASN A 222 21.81 -1.28 12.16
CA ASN A 222 22.43 -1.85 10.96
C ASN A 222 21.42 -2.17 9.85
N VAL A 223 20.62 -1.17 9.48
CA VAL A 223 19.69 -1.28 8.37
C VAL A 223 20.40 -1.03 7.04
N ASP A 224 19.93 -1.70 5.98
CA ASP A 224 20.49 -1.58 4.63
C ASP A 224 20.00 -0.32 3.91
N LYS A 225 18.73 0.07 4.13
CA LYS A 225 18.11 1.26 3.52
C LYS A 225 17.17 1.95 4.50
N ILE A 226 17.12 3.28 4.41
CA ILE A 226 16.22 4.16 5.16
C ILE A 226 15.19 4.78 4.20
N ILE A 227 13.92 4.47 4.39
CA ILE A 227 12.79 5.00 3.63
C ILE A 227 12.05 6.00 4.51
N VAL A 228 11.94 7.24 4.04
CA VAL A 228 11.17 8.29 4.72
C VAL A 228 9.91 8.59 3.91
N ILE A 229 8.75 8.41 4.53
CA ILE A 229 7.46 8.68 3.94
C ILE A 229 6.94 9.97 4.52
N THR A 230 6.63 10.95 3.66
CA THR A 230 6.25 12.30 4.07
C THR A 230 4.88 12.69 3.51
N HIS A 231 4.11 13.38 4.34
CA HIS A 231 2.86 14.02 3.94
C HIS A 231 3.06 15.53 4.02
N TRP A 232 3.23 16.20 2.86
CA TRP A 232 3.85 17.52 2.81
C TRP A 232 3.47 18.38 1.58
N GLY A 233 3.84 19.66 1.65
CA GLY A 233 3.71 20.59 0.53
C GLY A 233 2.35 21.24 0.41
N SER A 234 2.11 21.86 -0.72
CA SER A 234 0.87 22.55 -1.04
C SER A 234 -0.04 21.68 -1.90
N GLU A 235 -1.33 21.65 -1.57
CA GLU A 235 -2.33 20.92 -2.37
C GLU A 235 -2.41 21.47 -3.81
N TYR A 236 -2.68 20.57 -4.76
CA TYR A 236 -3.03 20.88 -6.15
C TYR A 236 -1.93 21.54 -6.98
N LEU A 237 -0.69 21.15 -6.75
CA LEU A 237 0.48 21.53 -7.55
C LEU A 237 1.07 20.33 -8.28
N SER A 238 1.37 20.50 -9.60
CA SER A 238 2.02 19.46 -10.42
C SER A 238 3.50 19.27 -10.11
N PHE A 239 4.13 20.25 -9.46
CA PHE A 239 5.55 20.24 -9.14
C PHE A 239 5.77 20.51 -7.66
N PRO A 240 6.83 19.94 -7.08
CA PRO A 240 7.16 20.16 -5.68
C PRO A 240 7.40 21.64 -5.39
N ASP A 241 6.78 22.14 -4.33
CA ASP A 241 6.98 23.49 -3.85
C ASP A 241 8.34 23.67 -3.14
N LYS A 242 8.62 24.90 -2.68
CA LYS A 242 9.88 25.19 -1.99
C LYS A 242 10.05 24.41 -0.67
N TYR A 243 8.93 24.14 0.02
CA TYR A 243 8.95 23.38 1.28
C TYR A 243 9.31 21.91 1.00
N GLN A 244 8.66 21.29 0.04
CA GLN A 244 8.98 19.92 -0.38
C GLN A 244 10.45 19.80 -0.82
N LYS A 245 10.92 20.71 -1.70
CA LYS A 245 12.31 20.70 -2.19
C LYS A 245 13.31 20.84 -1.05
N LYS A 246 13.09 21.79 -0.12
CA LYS A 246 13.94 21.96 1.05
C LYS A 246 14.06 20.67 1.84
N TRP A 247 12.92 20.09 2.22
CA TRP A 247 12.90 18.91 3.07
C TRP A 247 13.35 17.63 2.35
N GLY A 248 12.99 17.45 1.07
CA GLY A 248 13.41 16.28 0.28
C GLY A 248 14.93 16.20 0.14
N GLU A 249 15.56 17.31 -0.24
CA GLU A 249 17.04 17.37 -0.34
C GLU A 249 17.71 17.21 1.03
N TRP A 250 17.13 17.81 2.06
CA TRP A 250 17.64 17.68 3.42
C TRP A 250 17.59 16.23 3.92
N LEU A 251 16.45 15.53 3.73
CA LEU A 251 16.28 14.12 4.10
C LEU A 251 17.32 13.23 3.41
N LEU A 252 17.45 13.36 2.07
CA LEU A 252 18.42 12.58 1.29
C LEU A 252 19.87 12.86 1.72
N SER A 253 20.19 14.10 2.09
CA SER A 253 21.53 14.50 2.55
C SER A 253 21.83 14.03 3.97
N ASN A 254 20.82 13.80 4.82
CA ASN A 254 20.99 13.40 6.21
C ASN A 254 20.85 11.90 6.46
N GLY A 255 20.66 11.12 5.41
CA GLY A 255 20.74 9.66 5.52
C GLY A 255 19.55 8.88 5.03
N ALA A 256 18.48 9.53 4.55
CA ALA A 256 17.46 8.84 3.79
C ALA A 256 18.02 8.33 2.45
N ASP A 257 17.69 7.10 2.08
CA ASP A 257 17.98 6.54 0.77
C ASP A 257 16.80 6.77 -0.18
N ILE A 258 15.58 6.74 0.39
CA ILE A 258 14.32 6.82 -0.34
C ILE A 258 13.40 7.80 0.36
N VAL A 259 12.77 8.71 -0.41
CA VAL A 259 11.74 9.64 0.07
C VAL A 259 10.46 9.44 -0.74
N ILE A 260 9.35 9.18 -0.05
CA ILE A 260 8.03 8.95 -0.64
C ILE A 260 7.09 10.05 -0.18
N GLY A 261 6.65 10.92 -1.10
CA GLY A 261 5.77 12.05 -0.81
C GLY A 261 4.29 11.77 -1.07
N GLY A 262 3.42 12.40 -0.27
CA GLY A 262 1.97 12.47 -0.40
C GLY A 262 1.46 13.86 0.01
N HIS A 263 0.14 14.10 0.03
CA HIS A 263 -0.58 15.33 0.36
C HIS A 263 -0.99 16.23 -0.82
N PRO A 264 -0.17 16.54 -1.83
CA PRO A 264 -0.61 17.43 -2.91
C PRO A 264 -1.88 16.96 -3.64
N HIS A 265 -2.29 15.72 -3.48
CA HIS A 265 -3.41 15.06 -4.18
C HIS A 265 -3.26 15.06 -5.70
N TRP A 266 -2.16 15.53 -6.21
CA TRP A 266 -1.71 15.48 -7.59
C TRP A 266 -0.46 14.63 -7.67
N VAL A 267 -0.30 13.91 -8.75
CA VAL A 267 0.94 13.23 -9.09
C VAL A 267 2.03 14.29 -9.30
N GLN A 268 3.18 14.07 -8.70
CA GLN A 268 4.37 14.91 -8.94
C GLN A 268 5.54 14.03 -9.41
N PRO A 269 6.55 14.60 -10.08
CA PRO A 269 7.68 13.85 -10.63
C PRO A 269 8.40 12.97 -9.62
N ALA A 270 9.14 12.01 -10.15
CA ALA A 270 9.99 11.10 -9.39
C ALA A 270 11.41 11.07 -9.98
N GLU A 271 12.41 10.88 -9.12
CA GLU A 271 13.82 10.93 -9.49
C GLU A 271 14.58 9.75 -8.86
N TYR A 272 15.23 8.94 -9.69
CA TYR A 272 16.26 8.02 -9.26
C TYR A 272 17.62 8.55 -9.74
N ARG A 273 18.49 8.90 -8.81
CA ARG A 273 19.76 9.57 -9.08
C ARG A 273 20.85 9.12 -8.13
N LYS A 274 22.08 9.53 -8.39
CA LYS A 274 23.20 9.38 -7.44
C LYS A 274 23.52 10.73 -6.82
N ASP A 275 23.86 10.70 -5.54
CA ASP A 275 24.40 11.86 -4.84
C ASP A 275 25.89 12.11 -5.19
N SER A 276 26.50 13.17 -4.63
CA SER A 276 27.89 13.52 -4.87
C SER A 276 28.91 12.48 -4.38
N LEU A 277 28.48 11.56 -3.51
CA LEU A 277 29.26 10.43 -3.00
C LEU A 277 28.98 9.14 -3.76
N ASN A 278 28.23 9.20 -4.88
CA ASN A 278 27.83 8.08 -5.71
C ASN A 278 26.82 7.12 -5.05
N ASN A 279 26.17 7.51 -3.93
CA ASN A 279 25.10 6.73 -3.33
C ASN A 279 23.81 6.88 -4.12
N GLU A 280 23.11 5.77 -4.31
CA GLU A 280 21.81 5.74 -4.98
C GLU A 280 20.73 6.38 -4.12
N LYS A 281 19.97 7.32 -4.70
CA LYS A 281 18.90 8.07 -4.06
C LYS A 281 17.62 8.01 -4.91
N LEU A 282 16.48 7.80 -4.26
CA LEU A 282 15.17 7.71 -4.89
C LEU A 282 14.20 8.66 -4.19
N ILE A 283 13.56 9.54 -4.93
CA ILE A 283 12.51 10.42 -4.41
C ILE A 283 11.32 10.44 -5.35
N ILE A 284 10.10 10.32 -4.82
CA ILE A 284 8.87 10.72 -5.48
C ILE A 284 8.22 11.84 -4.68
N TRP A 285 7.97 12.98 -5.33
CA TRP A 285 7.51 14.17 -4.64
C TRP A 285 6.05 14.09 -4.17
N SER A 286 5.18 13.43 -4.94
CA SER A 286 3.81 13.07 -4.53
C SER A 286 3.27 11.92 -5.36
N LEU A 287 2.68 10.94 -4.68
CA LEU A 287 1.96 9.82 -5.29
C LEU A 287 0.51 10.18 -5.68
N GLY A 288 -0.04 11.29 -5.19
CA GLY A 288 -1.42 11.69 -5.44
C GLY A 288 -2.47 10.75 -4.83
N ASN A 289 -3.70 10.87 -5.30
CA ASN A 289 -4.85 10.11 -4.80
C ASN A 289 -4.94 8.72 -5.44
N ILE A 290 -4.83 7.66 -4.65
CA ILE A 290 -5.14 6.31 -5.16
C ILE A 290 -6.63 6.04 -5.14
N ILE A 291 -7.31 6.50 -4.10
CA ILE A 291 -8.77 6.39 -4.01
C ILE A 291 -9.37 7.57 -3.25
N SER A 292 -10.16 8.37 -3.93
CA SER A 292 -10.85 9.54 -3.39
C SER A 292 -12.13 9.84 -4.16
N ASN A 293 -12.92 10.82 -3.71
CA ASN A 293 -13.99 11.42 -4.51
C ASN A 293 -13.64 12.84 -4.97
N GLN A 294 -12.39 13.24 -4.95
CA GLN A 294 -11.98 14.46 -5.61
C GLN A 294 -12.14 14.28 -7.12
N ARG A 295 -12.76 15.27 -7.80
CA ARG A 295 -13.08 15.23 -9.24
C ARG A 295 -12.59 16.45 -10.00
N ARG A 296 -11.75 17.25 -9.34
CA ARG A 296 -10.96 18.27 -10.01
C ARG A 296 -9.94 17.57 -10.91
N GLU A 297 -9.61 18.17 -12.04
CA GLU A 297 -8.55 17.70 -12.92
C GLU A 297 -7.27 17.40 -12.13
N HIS A 298 -6.61 16.30 -12.43
CA HIS A 298 -5.42 15.73 -11.75
C HIS A 298 -5.64 15.19 -10.33
N THR A 299 -6.86 15.28 -9.74
CA THR A 299 -7.12 14.75 -8.41
C THR A 299 -7.93 13.44 -8.42
N ASP A 300 -8.36 13.00 -9.60
CA ASP A 300 -9.19 11.82 -9.81
C ASP A 300 -8.39 10.53 -10.03
N GLY A 301 -7.10 10.60 -9.73
CA GLY A 301 -6.17 9.49 -9.79
C GLY A 301 -4.86 9.81 -9.09
N GLY A 302 -3.92 8.89 -9.15
CA GLY A 302 -2.61 8.98 -8.53
C GLY A 302 -1.61 8.04 -9.18
N SER A 303 -0.53 7.79 -8.47
CA SER A 303 0.49 6.83 -8.88
C SER A 303 0.93 5.92 -7.76
N SER A 304 1.62 4.86 -8.11
CA SER A 304 2.40 4.05 -7.16
C SER A 304 3.84 3.92 -7.65
N LEU A 305 4.75 3.82 -6.71
CA LEU A 305 6.16 3.56 -6.95
C LEU A 305 6.47 2.11 -6.59
N GLN A 306 7.00 1.37 -7.55
CA GLN A 306 7.46 0.00 -7.34
C GLN A 306 8.97 -0.07 -7.55
N PHE A 307 9.67 -0.79 -6.69
CA PHE A 307 11.07 -1.12 -6.83
C PHE A 307 11.41 -2.41 -6.07
N SER A 308 12.55 -2.98 -6.40
CA SER A 308 13.15 -4.07 -5.64
C SER A 308 14.49 -3.63 -5.05
N LEU A 309 14.85 -4.23 -3.92
CA LEU A 309 16.18 -4.17 -3.34
C LEU A 309 16.80 -5.56 -3.42
N TYR A 310 18.08 -5.64 -3.79
CA TYR A 310 18.81 -6.89 -3.81
C TYR A 310 20.21 -6.69 -3.23
N ARG A 311 20.77 -7.74 -2.62
CA ARG A 311 22.15 -7.71 -2.13
C ARG A 311 23.07 -8.23 -3.23
N ASP A 312 24.01 -7.41 -3.65
CA ASP A 312 24.97 -7.77 -4.69
C ASP A 312 26.12 -8.67 -4.14
N SER A 313 27.02 -9.08 -5.01
CA SER A 313 28.14 -9.95 -4.66
C SER A 313 29.17 -9.31 -3.70
N THR A 314 29.13 -7.99 -3.53
CA THR A 314 29.98 -7.26 -2.56
C THR A 314 29.33 -7.14 -1.19
N GLY A 315 28.06 -7.55 -1.06
CA GLY A 315 27.26 -7.43 0.13
C GLY A 315 26.50 -6.11 0.23
N GLU A 316 26.58 -5.22 -0.76
CA GLU A 316 25.87 -3.94 -0.79
C GLU A 316 24.43 -4.15 -1.28
N VAL A 317 23.47 -3.45 -0.68
CA VAL A 317 22.05 -3.46 -1.11
C VAL A 317 21.82 -2.37 -2.14
N LYS A 318 21.39 -2.79 -3.33
CA LYS A 318 21.17 -1.98 -4.54
C LYS A 318 19.73 -1.98 -4.95
N PHE A 319 19.35 -0.98 -5.77
CA PHE A 319 18.04 -0.93 -6.40
C PHE A 319 17.98 -1.76 -7.68
N LYS A 320 16.76 -2.26 -7.97
CA LYS A 320 16.42 -2.95 -9.19
C LYS A 320 14.94 -2.74 -9.54
N ASN A 321 14.59 -2.78 -10.82
CA ASN A 321 13.20 -2.70 -11.29
C ASN A 321 12.43 -1.50 -10.74
N ILE A 322 13.05 -0.31 -10.76
CA ILE A 322 12.42 0.92 -10.30
C ILE A 322 11.48 1.44 -11.40
N GLY A 323 10.23 1.67 -11.06
CA GLY A 323 9.25 2.23 -11.98
C GLY A 323 7.98 2.68 -11.26
N CYS A 324 7.09 3.31 -12.00
CA CYS A 324 5.82 3.78 -11.49
C CYS A 324 4.63 3.11 -12.20
N HIS A 325 3.46 3.15 -11.56
CA HIS A 325 2.17 2.82 -12.15
C HIS A 325 1.26 4.03 -11.98
N LEU A 326 0.56 4.43 -13.02
CA LEU A 326 -0.51 5.41 -12.95
C LEU A 326 -1.83 4.70 -12.63
N HIS A 327 -2.67 5.32 -11.80
CA HIS A 327 -3.95 4.79 -11.37
C HIS A 327 -5.03 5.85 -11.51
N TRP A 328 -6.17 5.50 -12.10
CA TRP A 328 -7.33 6.36 -12.19
C TRP A 328 -8.48 5.83 -11.35
N VAL A 329 -9.24 6.71 -10.70
CA VAL A 329 -10.42 6.34 -9.91
C VAL A 329 -11.65 6.34 -10.81
N TRP A 330 -12.03 5.17 -11.28
CA TRP A 330 -13.24 5.00 -12.07
C TRP A 330 -14.49 5.06 -11.19
N LEU A 331 -15.28 6.12 -11.36
CA LEU A 331 -16.57 6.27 -10.74
C LEU A 331 -17.66 5.98 -11.76
N HIS A 332 -18.38 4.87 -11.60
CA HIS A 332 -19.42 4.45 -12.51
C HIS A 332 -20.65 3.90 -11.77
N ASN A 333 -21.72 3.63 -12.52
CA ASN A 333 -22.89 2.94 -11.99
C ASN A 333 -22.88 1.48 -12.49
N LYS A 334 -23.08 0.55 -11.57
CA LYS A 334 -23.32 -0.86 -11.86
C LYS A 334 -24.46 -1.35 -10.99
N ASP A 335 -25.47 -2.00 -11.60
CA ASP A 335 -26.67 -2.49 -10.90
C ASP A 335 -27.39 -1.39 -10.09
N ASN A 336 -27.47 -0.16 -10.65
CA ASN A 336 -28.02 1.05 -10.02
C ASN A 336 -27.26 1.53 -8.76
N LEU A 337 -26.07 1.00 -8.51
CA LEU A 337 -25.21 1.42 -7.40
C LEU A 337 -23.97 2.13 -7.94
N LYS A 338 -23.59 3.24 -7.28
CA LYS A 338 -22.32 3.90 -7.54
C LYS A 338 -21.18 2.99 -7.09
N ARG A 339 -20.15 2.87 -7.91
CA ARG A 339 -18.94 2.13 -7.62
C ARG A 339 -17.71 2.99 -7.87
N TYR A 340 -16.75 2.86 -6.99
CA TYR A 340 -15.41 3.42 -7.12
C TYR A 340 -14.45 2.26 -7.31
N GLN A 341 -13.63 2.30 -8.37
CA GLN A 341 -12.64 1.26 -8.64
C GLN A 341 -11.31 1.92 -9.00
N ILE A 342 -10.23 1.36 -8.50
CA ILE A 342 -8.87 1.81 -8.82
C ILE A 342 -8.44 1.08 -10.09
N LEU A 343 -8.20 1.82 -11.17
CA LEU A 343 -7.75 1.26 -12.44
C LEU A 343 -6.28 1.54 -12.67
N PRO A 344 -5.39 0.54 -12.66
CA PRO A 344 -4.03 0.70 -13.18
C PRO A 344 -4.08 1.00 -14.68
N ILE A 345 -3.46 2.09 -15.11
CA ILE A 345 -3.58 2.59 -16.49
C ILE A 345 -3.04 1.57 -17.50
N SER A 346 -1.82 1.10 -17.33
CA SER A 346 -1.23 0.14 -18.25
C SER A 346 -2.03 -1.17 -18.40
N LYS A 347 -2.79 -1.56 -17.34
CA LYS A 347 -3.74 -2.69 -17.40
C LYS A 347 -5.02 -2.29 -18.11
N SER A 348 -5.59 -1.13 -17.81
CA SER A 348 -6.86 -0.66 -18.39
C SER A 348 -6.78 -0.46 -19.90
N GLU A 349 -5.62 -0.15 -20.44
CA GLU A 349 -5.35 -0.03 -21.88
C GLU A 349 -5.33 -1.38 -22.61
N LYS A 350 -5.16 -2.49 -21.90
CA LYS A 350 -4.97 -3.84 -22.47
C LYS A 350 -6.19 -4.74 -22.28
N ILE A 351 -7.12 -4.38 -21.40
CA ILE A 351 -8.33 -5.15 -21.11
C ILE A 351 -9.56 -4.41 -21.64
N ILE A 352 -10.59 -5.17 -22.01
CA ILE A 352 -11.86 -4.58 -22.43
C ILE A 352 -12.63 -4.16 -21.17
N LEU A 353 -12.91 -2.88 -21.05
CA LEU A 353 -13.75 -2.31 -20.01
C LEU A 353 -15.04 -1.77 -20.64
N GLU A 354 -16.19 -2.14 -20.07
CA GLU A 354 -17.48 -1.58 -20.45
C GLU A 354 -17.66 -0.20 -19.81
N MET A 355 -17.04 0.80 -20.43
CA MET A 355 -17.12 2.19 -20.00
C MET A 355 -18.08 2.99 -20.89
N ASP A 356 -18.84 3.89 -20.27
CA ASP A 356 -19.55 4.92 -21.02
C ASP A 356 -18.57 5.95 -21.63
N GLU A 357 -19.05 6.69 -22.64
CA GLU A 357 -18.21 7.64 -23.38
C GLU A 357 -17.65 8.78 -22.51
N LYS A 358 -18.37 9.15 -21.45
CA LYS A 358 -17.88 10.15 -20.50
C LYS A 358 -16.69 9.61 -19.72
N SER A 359 -16.79 8.41 -19.16
CA SER A 359 -15.72 7.74 -18.44
C SER A 359 -14.48 7.53 -19.32
N LYS A 360 -14.66 7.13 -20.57
CA LYS A 360 -13.56 7.01 -21.54
C LYS A 360 -12.82 8.34 -21.76
N LYS A 361 -13.58 9.41 -21.94
CA LYS A 361 -13.01 10.76 -22.16
C LYS A 361 -12.24 11.24 -20.92
N GLU A 362 -12.78 11.03 -19.72
CA GLU A 362 -12.13 11.40 -18.46
C GLU A 362 -10.85 10.58 -18.24
N LEU A 363 -10.90 9.25 -18.46
CA LEU A 363 -9.74 8.38 -18.40
C LEU A 363 -8.62 8.82 -19.37
N ASN A 364 -8.96 9.04 -20.66
CA ASN A 364 -7.96 9.47 -21.64
C ASN A 364 -7.32 10.80 -21.26
N LYS A 365 -8.13 11.75 -20.76
CA LYS A 365 -7.60 13.03 -20.29
C LYS A 365 -6.61 12.85 -19.12
N PHE A 366 -6.92 11.98 -18.16
CA PHE A 366 -6.02 11.66 -17.06
C PHE A 366 -4.72 11.02 -17.58
N ILE A 367 -4.84 10.04 -18.49
CA ILE A 367 -3.67 9.39 -19.11
C ILE A 367 -2.77 10.41 -19.80
N ASP A 368 -3.33 11.24 -20.66
CA ASP A 368 -2.57 12.22 -21.42
C ASP A 368 -1.81 13.19 -20.49
N ASN A 369 -2.49 13.71 -19.48
CA ASN A 369 -1.92 14.68 -18.55
C ASN A 369 -0.80 14.08 -17.69
N GLU A 370 -1.08 12.95 -17.00
CA GLU A 370 -0.14 12.42 -16.01
C GLU A 370 1.02 11.67 -16.68
N ARG A 371 0.77 11.04 -17.83
CA ARG A 371 1.85 10.38 -18.58
C ARG A 371 2.79 11.41 -19.20
N LEU A 372 2.26 12.54 -19.72
CA LEU A 372 3.09 13.63 -20.21
C LEU A 372 3.96 14.23 -19.09
N LEU A 373 3.36 14.47 -17.91
CA LEU A 373 4.11 14.94 -16.74
C LEU A 373 5.28 14.01 -16.41
N TYR A 374 5.05 12.70 -16.40
CA TYR A 374 6.08 11.73 -16.08
C TYR A 374 7.14 11.58 -17.18
N LEU A 375 6.74 11.54 -18.45
CA LEU A 375 7.66 11.45 -19.58
C LEU A 375 8.63 12.64 -19.65
N GLU A 376 8.16 13.83 -19.32
CA GLU A 376 8.97 15.05 -19.39
C GLU A 376 9.81 15.31 -18.13
N ASN A 377 9.40 14.78 -16.96
CA ASN A 377 9.96 15.24 -15.69
C ASN A 377 10.50 14.13 -14.78
N ASN A 378 10.15 12.87 -15.00
CA ASN A 378 10.76 11.78 -14.25
C ASN A 378 12.21 11.57 -14.66
N ILE A 379 13.05 11.30 -13.66
CA ILE A 379 14.47 10.98 -13.90
C ILE A 379 14.71 9.50 -13.61
N ASN A 380 14.99 8.71 -14.65
CA ASN A 380 15.28 7.27 -14.58
C ASN A 380 14.18 6.42 -13.91
N ILE A 381 12.92 6.83 -14.03
CA ILE A 381 11.77 6.09 -13.49
C ILE A 381 10.71 5.94 -14.59
N PRO A 382 10.73 4.82 -15.33
CA PRO A 382 9.74 4.50 -16.35
C PRO A 382 8.39 4.07 -15.77
N GLU A 383 7.36 4.05 -16.62
CA GLU A 383 6.06 3.46 -16.31
C GLU A 383 6.09 1.94 -16.56
N PHE A 384 5.61 1.14 -15.62
CA PHE A 384 5.42 -0.30 -15.82
C PHE A 384 4.35 -0.57 -16.87
N GLN A 385 4.64 -1.49 -17.76
CA GLN A 385 3.72 -2.01 -18.76
C GLN A 385 3.01 -3.27 -18.24
N TYR A 386 1.82 -3.57 -18.79
CA TYR A 386 1.06 -4.73 -18.39
C TYR A 386 1.05 -5.80 -19.50
N ASN A 387 1.29 -7.05 -19.10
CA ASN A 387 1.21 -8.21 -19.98
C ASN A 387 -0.06 -9.02 -19.65
N VAL A 388 -1.03 -9.00 -20.60
CA VAL A 388 -2.32 -9.69 -20.45
C VAL A 388 -2.17 -11.21 -20.32
N LYS A 389 -1.18 -11.81 -21.00
CA LYS A 389 -1.03 -13.27 -21.04
C LYS A 389 -0.53 -13.83 -19.70
N SER A 390 0.33 -13.09 -19.02
CA SER A 390 0.92 -13.50 -17.74
C SER A 390 0.25 -12.85 -16.53
N ASP A 391 -0.72 -11.93 -16.72
CA ASP A 391 -1.30 -11.08 -15.67
C ASP A 391 -0.22 -10.47 -14.78
N SER A 392 0.80 -9.87 -15.40
CA SER A 392 1.95 -9.31 -14.69
C SER A 392 2.41 -7.99 -15.28
N TYR A 393 3.16 -7.23 -14.47
CA TYR A 393 3.75 -5.95 -14.86
C TYR A 393 5.25 -6.13 -15.14
N TYR A 394 5.78 -5.37 -16.10
CA TYR A 394 7.20 -5.42 -16.50
C TYR A 394 7.69 -4.02 -16.92
N LEU A 395 8.99 -3.82 -16.87
CA LEU A 395 9.68 -2.65 -17.44
C LEU A 395 10.30 -3.06 -18.79
N GLU A 396 10.23 -2.15 -19.76
CA GLU A 396 10.89 -2.30 -21.06
C GLU A 396 12.39 -2.01 -20.97
#